data_ceffa0580166b59e056e3b5bca0c33c9
#
_entry.id   ceffa0580166b59e056e3b5bca0c33c9
#
_cell.length_a   1.000
_cell.length_b   1.000
_cell.length_c   1.000
_cell.angle_alpha   90.00
_cell.angle_beta   90.00
_cell.angle_gamma   90.00
#
_symmetry.space_group_name_H-M   'P 1'
#
loop_
_entity.id
_entity.type
_entity.pdbx_description
1 polymer ?
#
loop_
_entity_poly.entity_id
_entity_poly.type
_entity_poly.pdbx_seq_one_letter_code
_entity_poly.pdbx_strand_id
1 'polypeptide(L)'
;QGTIGIEQLAEHPVMLTPRGTTFRDALDQELAASGVRLTSAAEVDGLRLLASLAYQGYAPALLPASAVSGYPEGDWSLVHVEGLARRSVGLVRNRRTTPSMPSRAARDVVLEVIREIAPHQPGIHVTLGG
;
A
#
# COMPACT_ATOMS: atom_id res chain seq x y z
N GLN A 1 7.57 1.44 16.05
CA GLN A 1 7.26 0.57 14.90
C GLN A 1 7.63 -0.85 15.26
N GLY A 2 6.68 -1.78 15.16
CA GLY A 2 6.88 -3.20 15.36
C GLY A 2 6.97 -3.93 14.02
N THR A 3 7.42 -5.18 14.07
CA THR A 3 7.43 -6.10 12.92
C THR A 3 6.78 -7.40 13.35
N ILE A 4 5.92 -7.97 12.51
CA ILE A 4 5.28 -9.27 12.72
C ILE A 4 5.38 -10.13 11.46
N GLY A 5 5.36 -11.45 11.63
CA GLY A 5 5.21 -12.38 10.51
C GLY A 5 3.76 -12.52 10.05
N ILE A 6 3.57 -13.10 8.85
CA ILE A 6 2.21 -13.33 8.30
C ILE A 6 1.40 -14.31 9.15
N GLU A 7 2.04 -15.25 9.81
CA GLU A 7 1.39 -16.19 10.72
C GLU A 7 0.79 -15.47 11.94
N GLN A 8 1.56 -14.55 12.52
CA GLN A 8 1.09 -13.74 13.65
C GLN A 8 -0.05 -12.79 13.22
N LEU A 9 0.03 -12.24 12.00
CA LEU A 9 -1.05 -11.42 11.46
C LEU A 9 -2.35 -12.21 11.35
N ALA A 10 -2.27 -13.50 10.97
CA ALA A 10 -3.44 -14.37 10.81
C ALA A 10 -4.17 -14.68 12.11
N GLU A 11 -3.54 -14.48 13.27
CA GLU A 11 -4.16 -14.66 14.59
C GLU A 11 -5.16 -13.53 14.92
N HIS A 12 -5.13 -12.43 14.15
CA HIS A 12 -5.95 -11.26 14.41
C HIS A 12 -6.89 -10.96 13.22
N PRO A 13 -8.17 -10.61 13.49
CA PRO A 13 -9.05 -10.09 12.46
C PRO A 13 -8.56 -8.72 11.98
N VAL A 14 -8.44 -8.55 10.65
CA VAL A 14 -8.00 -7.31 10.04
C VAL A 14 -8.99 -6.80 9.01
N MET A 15 -9.10 -5.49 8.87
CA MET A 15 -9.85 -4.89 7.77
C MET A 15 -9.05 -5.02 6.47
N LEU A 16 -9.73 -5.39 5.40
CA LEU A 16 -9.16 -5.67 4.09
C LEU A 16 -9.94 -4.93 2.99
N THR A 17 -9.32 -4.74 1.84
CA THR A 17 -10.06 -4.35 0.64
C THR A 17 -10.90 -5.52 0.13
N PRO A 18 -12.01 -5.26 -0.61
CA PRO A 18 -12.87 -6.32 -1.13
C PRO A 18 -12.11 -7.28 -2.07
N ARG A 19 -12.57 -8.51 -2.13
CA ARG A 19 -12.11 -9.48 -3.13
C ARG A 19 -12.42 -8.98 -4.53
N GLY A 20 -11.54 -9.30 -5.49
CA GLY A 20 -11.61 -8.78 -6.85
C GLY A 20 -10.90 -7.44 -7.05
N THR A 21 -10.35 -6.84 -5.99
CA THR A 21 -9.42 -5.72 -6.15
C THR A 21 -8.00 -6.25 -6.36
N THR A 22 -7.22 -5.58 -7.21
CA THR A 22 -5.85 -6.01 -7.55
C THR A 22 -4.97 -6.22 -6.30
N PHE A 23 -5.12 -5.35 -5.31
CA PHE A 23 -4.37 -5.49 -4.06
C PHE A 23 -4.79 -6.73 -3.27
N ARG A 24 -6.09 -6.94 -3.11
CA ARG A 24 -6.61 -8.08 -2.35
C ARG A 24 -6.31 -9.41 -3.04
N ASP A 25 -6.46 -9.49 -4.34
CA ASP A 25 -6.23 -10.72 -5.08
C ASP A 25 -4.74 -11.12 -5.05
N ALA A 26 -3.83 -10.16 -5.18
CA ALA A 26 -2.39 -10.41 -5.02
C ALA A 26 -2.05 -10.88 -3.60
N LEU A 27 -2.62 -10.25 -2.58
CA LEU A 27 -2.46 -10.63 -1.19
C LEU A 27 -2.96 -12.06 -0.93
N ASP A 28 -4.17 -12.38 -1.36
CA ASP A 28 -4.77 -13.71 -1.17
C ASP A 28 -3.94 -14.81 -1.86
N GLN A 29 -3.32 -14.52 -3.03
CA GLN A 29 -2.41 -15.44 -3.71
C GLN A 29 -1.13 -15.70 -2.91
N GLU A 30 -0.50 -14.66 -2.38
CA GLU A 30 0.71 -14.79 -1.57
C GLU A 30 0.45 -15.57 -0.27
N LEU A 31 -0.64 -15.27 0.40
CA LEU A 31 -1.04 -15.96 1.62
C LEU A 31 -1.36 -17.44 1.36
N ALA A 32 -2.05 -17.74 0.25
CA ALA A 32 -2.34 -19.10 -0.15
C ALA A 32 -1.06 -19.92 -0.41
N ALA A 33 -0.05 -19.30 -1.03
CA ALA A 33 1.26 -19.93 -1.27
C ALA A 33 1.99 -20.27 0.04
N SER A 34 1.75 -19.49 1.10
CA SER A 34 2.30 -19.73 2.44
C SER A 34 1.39 -20.58 3.34
N GLY A 35 0.23 -21.02 2.84
CA GLY A 35 -0.75 -21.78 3.63
C GLY A 35 -1.47 -20.98 4.70
N VAL A 36 -1.38 -19.65 4.66
CA VAL A 36 -1.96 -18.74 5.65
C VAL A 36 -3.30 -18.18 5.14
N ARG A 37 -4.25 -18.02 6.03
CA ARG A 37 -5.54 -17.35 5.75
C ARG A 37 -5.76 -16.23 6.76
N LEU A 38 -6.11 -15.05 6.27
CA LEU A 38 -6.52 -13.94 7.11
C LEU A 38 -8.01 -14.01 7.42
N THR A 39 -8.35 -13.65 8.65
CA THR A 39 -9.73 -13.39 9.05
C THR A 39 -10.06 -11.93 8.77
N SER A 40 -11.08 -11.68 7.96
CA SER A 40 -11.54 -10.33 7.68
C SER A 40 -12.44 -9.82 8.82
N ALA A 41 -12.04 -8.72 9.45
CA ALA A 41 -12.91 -8.00 10.39
C ALA A 41 -13.98 -7.19 9.65
N ALA A 42 -13.61 -6.64 8.51
CA ALA A 42 -14.51 -5.96 7.57
C ALA A 42 -13.85 -5.87 6.19
N GLU A 43 -14.67 -5.77 5.15
CA GLU A 43 -14.20 -5.43 3.81
C GLU A 43 -14.62 -3.99 3.48
N VAL A 44 -13.63 -3.16 3.14
CA VAL A 44 -13.84 -1.73 2.91
C VAL A 44 -13.26 -1.36 1.55
N ASP A 45 -14.11 -0.85 0.67
CA ASP A 45 -13.69 -0.37 -0.64
C ASP A 45 -13.02 1.01 -0.52
N GLY A 46 -11.81 1.10 -1.06
CA GLY A 46 -11.00 2.31 -1.03
C GLY A 46 -9.98 2.35 0.11
N LEU A 47 -8.70 2.41 -0.27
CA LEU A 47 -7.56 2.42 0.66
C LEU A 47 -7.58 3.62 1.64
N ARG A 48 -8.09 4.77 1.19
CA ARG A 48 -8.20 5.96 2.05
C ARG A 48 -9.21 5.78 3.17
N LEU A 49 -10.39 5.22 2.84
CA LEU A 49 -11.41 4.95 3.84
C LEU A 49 -10.92 3.87 4.82
N LEU A 50 -10.31 2.81 4.29
CA LEU A 50 -9.74 1.74 5.10
C LEU A 50 -8.69 2.27 6.09
N ALA A 51 -7.77 3.14 5.62
CA ALA A 51 -6.80 3.79 6.47
C ALA A 51 -7.46 4.69 7.53
N SER A 52 -8.43 5.51 7.13
CA SER A 52 -9.15 6.40 8.03
C SER A 52 -9.84 5.63 9.18
N LEU A 53 -10.50 4.52 8.87
CA LEU A 53 -11.15 3.68 9.89
C LEU A 53 -10.12 3.06 10.85
N ALA A 54 -8.97 2.62 10.35
CA ALA A 54 -7.89 2.09 11.19
C ALA A 54 -7.35 3.16 12.15
N TYR A 55 -7.12 4.37 11.67
CA TYR A 55 -6.66 5.50 12.51
C TYR A 55 -7.70 5.91 13.56
N GLN A 56 -8.97 5.71 13.29
CA GLN A 56 -10.05 5.97 14.24
C GLN A 56 -10.24 4.81 15.24
N GLY A 57 -9.45 3.76 15.14
CA GLY A 57 -9.46 2.64 16.09
C GLY A 57 -10.57 1.62 15.89
N TYR A 58 -11.20 1.55 14.70
CA TYR A 58 -12.25 0.56 14.46
C TYR A 58 -11.72 -0.87 14.45
N ALA A 59 -10.63 -1.12 13.73
CA ALA A 59 -9.90 -2.38 13.75
C ALA A 59 -8.54 -2.19 13.04
N PRO A 60 -7.56 -3.09 13.22
CA PRO A 60 -6.35 -3.10 12.42
C PRO A 60 -6.66 -3.25 10.94
N ALA A 61 -5.90 -2.60 10.07
CA ALA A 61 -6.04 -2.71 8.62
C ALA A 61 -4.72 -3.10 7.96
N LEU A 62 -4.79 -3.97 6.98
CA LEU A 62 -3.65 -4.27 6.13
C LEU A 62 -3.66 -3.35 4.91
N LEU A 63 -2.62 -2.54 4.80
CA LEU A 63 -2.51 -1.45 3.84
C LEU A 63 -1.14 -1.46 3.14
N PRO A 64 -1.06 -1.08 1.87
CA PRO A 64 0.24 -0.75 1.28
C PRO A 64 0.84 0.48 1.97
N ALA A 65 2.15 0.51 2.13
CA ALA A 65 2.86 1.61 2.81
C ALA A 65 2.51 3.00 2.22
N SER A 66 2.26 3.08 0.92
CA SER A 66 1.85 4.32 0.25
C SER A 66 0.49 4.88 0.69
N ALA A 67 -0.35 4.06 1.32
CA ALA A 67 -1.66 4.50 1.83
C ALA A 67 -1.61 5.02 3.27
N VAL A 68 -0.46 4.90 3.93
CA VAL A 68 -0.31 5.24 5.37
C VAL A 68 0.26 6.63 5.59
N SER A 69 0.78 7.29 4.54
CA SER A 69 1.41 8.59 4.65
C SER A 69 0.42 9.75 4.86
N GLY A 70 0.84 10.76 5.64
CA GLY A 70 0.12 12.03 5.77
C GLY A 70 -1.00 12.02 6.82
N TYR A 71 -1.10 11.02 7.67
CA TYR A 71 -2.04 11.02 8.78
C TYR A 71 -1.44 11.64 10.05
N PRO A 72 -2.23 12.36 10.84
CA PRO A 72 -1.74 13.01 12.06
C PRO A 72 -1.33 11.96 13.10
N GLU A 73 -0.49 12.37 14.04
CA GLU A 73 -0.17 11.57 15.21
C GLU A 73 -1.43 11.23 16.01
N GLY A 74 -1.50 10.04 16.57
CA GLY A 74 -2.65 9.55 17.32
C GLY A 74 -2.35 8.21 18.02
N ASP A 75 -3.35 7.65 18.66
CA ASP A 75 -3.28 6.36 19.37
C ASP A 75 -3.28 5.16 18.40
N TRP A 76 -2.41 5.20 17.41
CA TRP A 76 -2.23 4.13 16.45
C TRP A 76 -0.75 3.77 16.30
N SER A 77 -0.47 2.59 15.84
CA SER A 77 0.89 2.14 15.54
C SER A 77 0.98 1.52 14.16
N LEU A 78 2.09 1.78 13.49
CA LEU A 78 2.43 1.15 12.24
C LEU A 78 3.26 -0.11 12.53
N VAL A 79 2.78 -1.25 12.04
CA VAL A 79 3.45 -2.54 12.15
C VAL A 79 3.81 -3.03 10.77
N HIS A 80 5.09 -3.36 10.57
CA HIS A 80 5.55 -3.96 9.33
C HIS A 80 5.24 -5.46 9.32
N VAL A 81 4.69 -5.95 8.21
CA VAL A 81 4.41 -7.38 8.02
C VAL A 81 5.48 -7.98 7.13
N GLU A 82 6.26 -8.91 7.68
CA GLU A 82 7.24 -9.68 6.93
C GLU A 82 6.59 -10.86 6.21
N GLY A 83 7.19 -11.26 5.07
CA GLY A 83 6.73 -12.39 4.27
C GLY A 83 5.77 -12.02 3.14
N LEU A 84 5.41 -10.73 3.02
CA LEU A 84 4.64 -10.22 1.88
C LEU A 84 5.55 -9.60 0.82
N ALA A 85 5.26 -9.88 -0.45
CA ALA A 85 6.00 -9.32 -1.57
C ALA A 85 5.80 -7.80 -1.70
N ARG A 86 6.84 -7.12 -2.16
CA ARG A 86 6.77 -5.69 -2.48
C ARG A 86 5.96 -5.47 -3.75
N ARG A 87 5.06 -4.49 -3.70
CA ARG A 87 4.32 -4.05 -4.88
C ARG A 87 5.12 -3.01 -5.64
N SER A 88 5.22 -3.20 -6.95
CA SER A 88 5.75 -2.18 -7.85
C SER A 88 4.63 -1.25 -8.32
N VAL A 89 4.89 0.05 -8.26
CA VAL A 89 4.04 1.08 -8.83
C VAL A 89 4.87 1.83 -9.87
N GLY A 90 4.33 2.00 -11.06
CA GLY A 90 5.05 2.62 -12.16
C GLY A 90 4.24 3.70 -12.86
N LEU A 91 4.93 4.69 -13.40
CA LEU A 91 4.36 5.66 -14.32
C LEU A 91 4.43 5.12 -15.75
N VAL A 92 3.27 4.94 -16.38
CA VAL A 92 3.15 4.35 -17.71
C VAL A 92 2.75 5.44 -18.72
N ARG A 93 3.37 5.42 -19.89
CA ARG A 93 3.01 6.28 -21.01
C ARG A 93 2.72 5.47 -22.27
N ASN A 94 1.86 6.00 -23.13
CA ASN A 94 1.65 5.41 -24.45
C ASN A 94 2.87 5.69 -25.34
N ARG A 95 3.51 4.64 -25.84
CA ARG A 95 4.69 4.75 -26.75
C ARG A 95 4.33 5.18 -28.16
N ARG A 96 3.05 5.03 -28.56
CA ARG A 96 2.61 5.33 -29.94
C ARG A 96 2.26 6.79 -30.16
N THR A 97 2.19 7.59 -29.11
CA THR A 97 1.88 9.01 -29.19
C THR A 97 3.03 9.85 -28.68
N THR A 98 3.35 10.94 -29.38
CA THR A 98 4.29 11.95 -28.88
C THR A 98 3.64 12.67 -27.70
N PRO A 99 4.29 12.70 -26.52
CA PRO A 99 3.73 13.39 -25.36
C PRO A 99 3.57 14.88 -25.64
N SER A 100 2.40 15.45 -25.31
CA SER A 100 2.20 16.89 -25.33
C SER A 100 3.08 17.62 -24.31
N MET A 101 3.28 18.91 -24.47
CA MET A 101 4.04 19.72 -23.51
C MET A 101 3.47 19.62 -22.08
N PRO A 102 2.15 19.73 -21.86
CA PRO A 102 1.56 19.53 -20.52
C PRO A 102 1.82 18.14 -19.95
N SER A 103 1.76 17.10 -20.79
CA SER A 103 2.03 15.72 -20.36
C SER A 103 3.47 15.52 -19.89
N ARG A 104 4.44 16.15 -20.56
CA ARG A 104 5.84 16.12 -20.12
C ARG A 104 6.03 16.87 -18.82
N ALA A 105 5.48 18.07 -18.72
CA ALA A 105 5.56 18.89 -17.51
C ALA A 105 4.95 18.15 -16.30
N ALA A 106 3.77 17.54 -16.47
CA ALA A 106 3.14 16.75 -15.41
C ALA A 106 4.00 15.56 -14.98
N ARG A 107 4.60 14.84 -15.94
CA ARG A 107 5.52 13.74 -15.63
C ARG A 107 6.72 14.22 -14.81
N ASP A 108 7.31 15.32 -15.21
CA ASP A 108 8.51 15.84 -14.57
C ASP A 108 8.21 16.30 -13.13
N VAL A 109 7.08 16.94 -12.90
CA VAL A 109 6.59 17.27 -11.55
C VAL A 109 6.34 16.01 -10.70
N VAL A 110 5.68 15.00 -11.25
CA VAL A 110 5.45 13.73 -10.52
C VAL A 110 6.76 13.07 -10.13
N LEU A 111 7.73 13.02 -11.03
CA LEU A 111 9.04 12.41 -10.75
C LEU A 111 9.83 13.23 -9.72
N GLU A 112 9.74 14.55 -9.75
CA GLU A 112 10.37 15.43 -8.76
C GLU A 112 9.79 15.20 -7.37
N VAL A 113 8.46 15.20 -7.25
CA VAL A 113 7.75 14.92 -5.98
C VAL A 113 8.10 13.52 -5.44
N ILE A 114 8.17 12.49 -6.30
CA ILE A 114 8.57 11.15 -5.87
C ILE A 114 10.01 11.16 -5.33
N ARG A 115 10.95 11.82 -6.00
CA ARG A 115 12.35 11.90 -5.54
C ARG A 115 12.47 12.61 -4.19
N GLU A 116 11.67 13.63 -3.97
CA GLU A 116 11.70 14.43 -2.76
C GLU A 116 11.02 13.70 -1.58
N ILE A 117 9.84 13.14 -1.80
CA ILE A 117 8.98 12.64 -0.71
C ILE A 117 9.25 11.16 -0.39
N ALA A 118 9.44 10.32 -1.40
CA ALA A 118 9.49 8.88 -1.20
C ALA A 118 10.63 8.38 -0.30
N PRO A 119 11.85 8.98 -0.30
CA PRO A 119 12.92 8.58 0.62
C PRO A 119 12.57 8.77 2.11
N HIS A 120 11.63 9.65 2.40
CA HIS A 120 11.18 9.96 3.76
C HIS A 120 9.96 9.17 4.21
N GLN A 121 9.40 8.33 3.32
CA GLN A 121 8.23 7.52 3.64
C GLN A 121 8.61 6.09 4.01
N PRO A 122 8.26 5.62 5.23
CA PRO A 122 8.52 4.25 5.66
C PRO A 122 7.90 3.23 4.68
N GLY A 123 8.68 2.21 4.32
CA GLY A 123 8.21 1.12 3.46
C GLY A 123 8.12 1.44 1.96
N ILE A 124 8.51 2.65 1.53
CA ILE A 124 8.59 3.02 0.12
C ILE A 124 10.04 2.95 -0.35
N HIS A 125 10.25 2.23 -1.44
CA HIS A 125 11.56 2.08 -2.08
C HIS A 125 11.47 2.60 -3.53
N VAL A 126 12.29 3.59 -3.86
CA VAL A 126 12.31 4.19 -5.19
C VAL A 126 13.40 3.56 -6.03
N THR A 127 13.02 3.04 -7.20
CA THR A 127 13.94 2.67 -8.26
C THR A 127 13.56 3.49 -9.50
N LEU A 128 14.21 4.61 -9.69
CA LEU A 128 14.01 5.40 -10.89
C LEU A 128 14.95 4.82 -11.96
N GLY A 129 14.42 3.95 -12.80
CA GLY A 129 15.09 3.52 -14.01
C GLY A 129 15.32 4.72 -14.94
N GLY A 130 16.48 4.78 -15.51
CA GLY A 130 16.84 5.78 -16.52
C GLY A 130 16.05 5.61 -17.82
#